data_1b6f583b4167875b2b437ed38131ec8f
#
_entry.id   1b6f583b4167875b2b437ed38131ec8f
#
_cell.length_a   1.000
_cell.length_b   1.000
_cell.length_c   1.000
_cell.angle_alpha   90.00
_cell.angle_beta   90.00
_cell.angle_gamma   90.00
#
_symmetry.space_group_name_H-M   'P 1'
#
loop_
_entity.id
_entity.type
_entity.pdbx_description
1 polymer ?
#
loop_
_entity_poly.entity_id
_entity_poly.type
_entity_poly.pdbx_seq_one_letter_code
_entity_poly.pdbx_strand_id
1 'polypeptide(L)'
;MFEQRGDRCWTYEEPLRFCGLEIGRIMTVIRLSSGGLFVQSPAELTPELKTALDDLGDVRFVAPASKLHGHLYMEQYRAVYPDAELLAAPGLPARRPDLQFDQLLGDTPDPRWAPDIDQVAVVGHRWLTELAYVHRPSQTVILGDVGFHIGEGCPLTTRLVARALRVYKQVGPPLEFRLTIANEQSFRRSIQDVLAWEFDRVVPGHGEVIETGGKRAVLEGYDWLL
;
A
#
# COMPACT_ATOMS: atom_id res chain seq x y z
N MET A 1 14.02 10.10 -3.72
CA MET A 1 13.63 10.64 -5.05
C MET A 1 12.55 9.74 -5.62
N PHE A 2 11.53 10.30 -6.31
CA PHE A 2 10.51 9.47 -6.95
C PHE A 2 11.09 8.59 -8.06
N GLU A 3 10.62 7.35 -8.09
CA GLU A 3 10.89 6.40 -9.17
C GLU A 3 9.58 6.13 -9.94
N GLN A 4 9.61 6.35 -11.26
CA GLN A 4 8.42 6.16 -12.08
C GLN A 4 8.17 4.67 -12.34
N ARG A 5 6.94 4.22 -12.04
CA ARG A 5 6.48 2.83 -12.15
C ARG A 5 5.43 2.64 -13.26
N GLY A 6 5.68 3.24 -14.40
CA GLY A 6 4.77 3.22 -15.54
C GLY A 6 4.00 4.52 -15.73
N ASP A 7 2.89 4.47 -16.47
CA ASP A 7 2.11 5.68 -16.76
C ASP A 7 1.50 6.27 -15.49
N ARG A 8 1.78 7.53 -15.21
CA ARG A 8 1.19 8.32 -14.11
C ARG A 8 1.28 7.68 -12.72
N CYS A 9 2.25 6.78 -12.47
CA CYS A 9 2.47 6.10 -11.21
C CYS A 9 3.93 6.21 -10.79
N TRP A 10 4.18 6.62 -9.54
CA TRP A 10 5.51 6.77 -8.95
C TRP A 10 5.54 6.17 -7.55
N THR A 11 6.72 5.69 -7.15
CA THR A 11 7.02 5.28 -5.78
C THR A 11 8.10 6.16 -5.16
N TYR A 12 7.99 6.33 -3.85
CA TYR A 12 9.02 6.94 -3.01
C TYR A 12 9.33 5.98 -1.88
N GLU A 13 10.56 5.52 -1.82
CA GLU A 13 11.01 4.53 -0.84
C GLU A 13 11.71 5.23 0.32
N GLU A 14 11.38 4.82 1.55
CA GLU A 14 12.01 5.29 2.77
C GLU A 14 12.55 4.12 3.60
N PRO A 15 13.67 4.34 4.31
CA PRO A 15 14.12 3.40 5.30
C PRO A 15 13.06 3.22 6.40
N LEU A 16 12.76 1.98 6.75
CA LEU A 16 11.97 1.65 7.92
C LEU A 16 12.64 0.50 8.66
N ARG A 17 12.90 0.72 9.95
CA ARG A 17 13.38 -0.33 10.84
C ARG A 17 12.27 -0.79 11.77
N PHE A 18 11.91 -2.06 11.68
CA PHE A 18 10.92 -2.70 12.54
C PHE A 18 11.54 -3.89 13.26
N CYS A 19 11.44 -3.95 14.59
CA CYS A 19 12.07 -4.99 15.43
C CYS A 19 13.56 -5.22 15.12
N GLY A 20 14.29 -4.16 14.78
CA GLY A 20 15.72 -4.21 14.43
C GLY A 20 16.03 -4.63 12.99
N LEU A 21 15.01 -4.94 12.18
CA LEU A 21 15.13 -5.33 10.78
C LEU A 21 14.82 -4.14 9.86
N GLU A 22 15.64 -3.94 8.86
CA GLU A 22 15.39 -2.94 7.82
C GLU A 22 14.48 -3.54 6.76
N ILE A 23 13.21 -3.16 6.78
CA ILE A 23 12.19 -3.69 5.87
C ILE A 23 11.75 -2.68 4.82
N GLY A 24 12.10 -1.39 4.97
CA GLY A 24 11.65 -0.32 4.11
C GLY A 24 10.16 -0.04 4.18
N ARG A 25 9.73 1.04 3.59
CA ARG A 25 8.32 1.33 3.31
C ARG A 25 8.23 2.11 2.01
N ILE A 26 7.09 2.02 1.36
CA ILE A 26 6.88 2.60 0.04
C ILE A 26 5.63 3.48 0.08
N MET A 27 5.79 4.74 -0.30
CA MET A 27 4.68 5.62 -0.66
C MET A 27 4.43 5.51 -2.15
N THR A 28 3.19 5.40 -2.55
CA THR A 28 2.80 5.43 -3.98
C THR A 28 2.04 6.71 -4.30
N VAL A 29 2.40 7.33 -5.41
CA VAL A 29 1.74 8.53 -5.94
C VAL A 29 1.18 8.22 -7.32
N ILE A 30 -0.10 8.47 -7.49
CA ILE A 30 -0.82 8.28 -8.75
C ILE A 30 -1.39 9.62 -9.19
N ARG A 31 -1.06 10.06 -10.41
CA ARG A 31 -1.73 11.20 -11.01
C ARG A 31 -2.99 10.73 -11.74
N LEU A 32 -4.13 11.13 -11.24
CA LEU A 32 -5.43 10.79 -11.80
C LEU A 32 -5.63 11.41 -13.17
N SER A 33 -6.50 10.82 -13.97
CA SER A 33 -6.91 11.39 -15.27
C SER A 33 -7.56 12.76 -15.12
N SER A 34 -8.14 13.07 -13.95
CA SER A 34 -8.65 14.39 -13.57
C SER A 34 -7.55 15.43 -13.26
N GLY A 35 -6.27 15.03 -13.19
CA GLY A 35 -5.10 15.90 -12.95
C GLY A 35 -4.57 15.93 -11.52
N GLY A 36 -5.38 15.57 -10.52
CA GLY A 36 -4.95 15.56 -9.11
C GLY A 36 -4.14 14.32 -8.72
N LEU A 37 -3.40 14.41 -7.61
CA LEU A 37 -2.62 13.30 -7.07
C LEU A 37 -3.41 12.52 -6.02
N PHE A 38 -3.35 11.19 -6.12
CA PHE A 38 -3.73 10.24 -5.09
C PHE A 38 -2.45 9.70 -4.45
N VAL A 39 -2.22 10.01 -3.17
CA VAL A 39 -1.04 9.62 -2.39
C VAL A 39 -1.43 8.49 -1.46
N GLN A 40 -0.87 7.30 -1.67
CA GLN A 40 -1.10 6.13 -0.82
C GLN A 40 0.10 5.90 0.11
N SER A 41 -0.15 5.63 1.40
CA SER A 41 0.87 5.42 2.44
C SER A 41 1.88 6.58 2.52
N PRO A 42 1.42 7.81 2.83
CA PRO A 42 2.27 9.01 2.79
C PRO A 42 3.53 8.86 3.63
N ALA A 43 4.65 9.27 3.05
CA ALA A 43 5.97 9.34 3.66
C ALA A 43 6.12 10.64 4.50
N GLU A 44 7.20 10.75 5.29
CA GLU A 44 7.52 11.99 5.99
C GLU A 44 7.67 13.14 4.99
N LEU A 45 6.88 14.21 5.17
CA LEU A 45 6.83 15.31 4.23
C LEU A 45 7.99 16.30 4.45
N THR A 46 9.18 15.92 3.97
CA THR A 46 10.32 16.83 3.95
C THR A 46 10.13 17.95 2.91
N PRO A 47 10.86 19.07 3.01
CA PRO A 47 10.81 20.13 1.99
C PRO A 47 11.12 19.62 0.57
N GLU A 48 12.06 18.69 0.44
CA GLU A 48 12.44 18.08 -0.84
C GLU A 48 11.31 17.19 -1.40
N LEU A 49 10.66 16.40 -0.54
CA LEU A 49 9.54 15.56 -0.94
C LEU A 49 8.33 16.42 -1.32
N LYS A 50 8.08 17.51 -0.56
CA LYS A 50 7.01 18.47 -0.91
C LYS A 50 7.24 19.05 -2.31
N THR A 51 8.44 19.57 -2.57
CA THR A 51 8.78 20.12 -3.90
C THR A 51 8.56 19.09 -4.99
N ALA A 52 9.01 17.86 -4.79
CA ALA A 52 8.85 16.79 -5.76
C ALA A 52 7.39 16.37 -5.97
N LEU A 53 6.53 16.44 -4.94
CA LEU A 53 5.08 16.23 -5.07
C LEU A 53 4.43 17.37 -5.85
N ASP A 54 4.77 18.62 -5.53
CA ASP A 54 4.24 19.81 -6.21
C ASP A 54 4.58 19.82 -7.72
N ASP A 55 5.76 19.33 -8.08
CA ASP A 55 6.18 19.15 -9.48
C ASP A 55 5.35 18.06 -10.21
N LEU A 56 4.84 17.07 -9.48
CA LEU A 56 3.96 16.04 -10.05
C LEU A 56 2.52 16.52 -10.21
N GLY A 57 2.04 17.43 -9.35
CA GLY A 57 0.69 17.98 -9.43
C GLY A 57 0.07 18.29 -8.06
N ASP A 58 -1.20 18.68 -8.05
CA ASP A 58 -1.92 19.02 -6.83
C ASP A 58 -2.30 17.77 -6.02
N VAL A 59 -1.87 17.67 -4.77
CA VAL A 59 -2.31 16.60 -3.87
C VAL A 59 -3.79 16.76 -3.55
N ARG A 60 -4.60 15.78 -3.94
CA ARG A 60 -6.06 15.80 -3.76
C ARG A 60 -6.56 14.76 -2.77
N PHE A 61 -5.91 13.60 -2.72
CA PHE A 61 -6.30 12.50 -1.84
C PHE A 61 -5.08 11.91 -1.15
N VAL A 62 -5.21 11.67 0.16
CA VAL A 62 -4.17 11.03 0.96
C VAL A 62 -4.80 9.82 1.66
N ALA A 63 -4.35 8.62 1.31
CA ALA A 63 -4.93 7.36 1.75
C ALA A 63 -3.91 6.49 2.51
N PRO A 64 -4.30 5.86 3.62
CA PRO A 64 -3.50 4.81 4.24
C PRO A 64 -3.76 3.47 3.56
N ALA A 65 -2.88 2.47 3.77
CA ALA A 65 -3.20 1.09 3.44
C ALA A 65 -4.14 0.46 4.47
N SER A 66 -3.93 0.75 5.76
CA SER A 66 -4.77 0.24 6.85
C SER A 66 -4.70 1.15 8.08
N LYS A 67 -5.42 0.77 9.15
CA LYS A 67 -5.27 1.46 10.46
C LYS A 67 -3.90 1.23 11.13
N LEU A 68 -3.05 0.35 10.59
CA LEU A 68 -1.72 0.07 11.11
C LEU A 68 -0.61 0.55 10.17
N HIS A 69 -0.89 0.69 8.87
CA HIS A 69 0.08 1.02 7.84
C HIS A 69 -0.32 2.28 7.06
N GLY A 70 0.67 3.16 6.82
CA GLY A 70 0.52 4.33 5.93
C GLY A 70 -0.22 5.52 6.53
N HIS A 71 -0.36 5.63 7.85
CA HIS A 71 -1.11 6.72 8.49
C HIS A 71 -0.26 7.68 9.33
N LEU A 72 1.03 7.39 9.54
CA LEU A 72 1.88 8.09 10.52
C LEU A 72 2.07 9.58 10.21
N TYR A 73 2.17 9.94 8.94
CA TYR A 73 2.48 11.32 8.51
C TYR A 73 1.28 12.06 7.91
N MET A 74 0.08 11.51 7.97
CA MET A 74 -1.12 12.13 7.38
C MET A 74 -1.41 13.54 7.92
N GLU A 75 -1.05 13.84 9.17
CA GLU A 75 -1.20 15.16 9.77
C GLU A 75 -0.35 16.24 9.06
N GLN A 76 0.85 15.87 8.58
CA GLN A 76 1.73 16.77 7.84
C GLN A 76 1.10 17.15 6.51
N TYR A 77 0.47 16.19 5.85
CA TYR A 77 -0.23 16.42 4.58
C TYR A 77 -1.47 17.30 4.79
N ARG A 78 -2.25 17.09 5.85
CA ARG A 78 -3.36 17.98 6.21
C ARG A 78 -2.90 19.42 6.43
N ALA A 79 -1.76 19.61 7.09
CA ALA A 79 -1.24 20.94 7.41
C ALA A 79 -0.72 21.68 6.17
N VAL A 80 -0.12 20.95 5.21
CA VAL A 80 0.54 21.53 4.04
C VAL A 80 -0.38 21.61 2.83
N TYR A 81 -1.31 20.66 2.69
CA TYR A 81 -2.28 20.56 1.59
C TYR A 81 -3.71 20.62 2.16
N PRO A 82 -4.19 21.81 2.59
CA PRO A 82 -5.49 21.94 3.27
C PRO A 82 -6.69 21.55 2.39
N ASP A 83 -6.54 21.62 1.06
CA ASP A 83 -7.56 21.23 0.09
C ASP A 83 -7.53 19.72 -0.26
N ALA A 84 -6.55 18.98 0.25
CA ALA A 84 -6.48 17.54 0.08
C ALA A 84 -7.41 16.83 1.08
N GLU A 85 -8.12 15.82 0.60
CA GLU A 85 -8.94 14.96 1.46
C GLU A 85 -8.08 13.87 2.12
N LEU A 86 -8.19 13.75 3.44
CA LEU A 86 -7.64 12.62 4.18
C LEU A 86 -8.64 11.49 4.23
N LEU A 87 -8.27 10.37 3.64
CA LEU A 87 -9.11 9.18 3.59
C LEU A 87 -8.77 8.23 4.75
N ALA A 88 -9.75 7.56 5.30
CA ALA A 88 -9.53 6.65 6.42
C ALA A 88 -9.79 5.19 6.01
N ALA A 89 -8.86 4.31 6.36
CA ALA A 89 -9.13 2.87 6.36
C ALA A 89 -10.05 2.48 7.53
N PRO A 90 -10.78 1.36 7.45
CA PRO A 90 -11.65 0.89 8.53
C PRO A 90 -10.91 0.78 9.87
N GLY A 91 -11.48 1.42 10.90
CA GLY A 91 -10.94 1.47 12.26
C GLY A 91 -9.82 2.51 12.49
N LEU A 92 -9.36 3.21 11.46
CA LEU A 92 -8.35 4.27 11.61
C LEU A 92 -8.85 5.49 12.41
N PRO A 93 -10.09 5.99 12.23
CA PRO A 93 -10.57 7.12 13.03
C PRO A 93 -10.53 6.90 14.55
N ALA A 94 -10.80 5.66 15.00
CA ALA A 94 -10.68 5.33 16.41
C ALA A 94 -9.23 5.27 16.91
N ARG A 95 -8.26 4.98 16.03
CA ARG A 95 -6.83 4.94 16.34
C ARG A 95 -6.17 6.32 16.28
N ARG A 96 -6.66 7.20 15.42
CA ARG A 96 -6.17 8.57 15.21
C ARG A 96 -7.31 9.57 15.44
N PRO A 97 -7.81 9.69 16.70
CA PRO A 97 -8.85 10.66 17.05
C PRO A 97 -8.34 12.11 16.98
N ASP A 98 -7.04 12.30 16.84
CA ASP A 98 -6.36 13.58 16.60
C ASP A 98 -6.52 14.10 15.16
N LEU A 99 -6.91 13.22 14.21
CA LEU A 99 -7.12 13.56 12.80
C LEU A 99 -8.59 13.60 12.42
N GLN A 100 -8.95 14.61 11.66
CA GLN A 100 -10.22 14.68 10.99
C GLN A 100 -10.09 14.06 9.60
N PHE A 101 -10.84 12.99 9.35
CA PHE A 101 -10.91 12.34 8.04
C PHE A 101 -12.14 12.82 7.29
N ASP A 102 -11.99 12.97 5.97
CA ASP A 102 -13.06 13.45 5.10
C ASP A 102 -13.94 12.30 4.59
N GLN A 103 -13.35 11.09 4.43
CA GLN A 103 -14.08 9.92 3.96
C GLN A 103 -13.53 8.62 4.57
N LEU A 104 -14.45 7.69 4.87
CA LEU A 104 -14.12 6.31 5.22
C LEU A 104 -14.14 5.44 3.95
N LEU A 105 -13.03 4.73 3.71
CA LEU A 105 -12.87 3.83 2.57
C LEU A 105 -13.49 2.45 2.83
N GLY A 106 -13.94 1.80 1.76
CA GLY A 106 -14.47 0.44 1.74
C GLY A 106 -14.07 -0.29 0.46
N ASP A 107 -14.87 -1.27 0.04
CA ASP A 107 -14.60 -2.07 -1.16
C ASP A 107 -14.80 -1.30 -2.48
N THR A 108 -15.65 -0.28 -2.47
CA THR A 108 -16.00 0.42 -3.70
C THR A 108 -15.17 1.69 -3.85
N PRO A 109 -14.47 1.87 -4.98
CA PRO A 109 -13.74 3.09 -5.26
C PRO A 109 -14.71 4.27 -5.45
N ASP A 110 -14.32 5.45 -4.98
CA ASP A 110 -15.07 6.68 -5.21
C ASP A 110 -15.02 7.04 -6.71
N PRO A 111 -16.12 7.54 -7.30
CA PRO A 111 -16.17 7.95 -8.71
C PRO A 111 -15.06 8.93 -9.13
N ARG A 112 -14.48 9.69 -8.20
CA ARG A 112 -13.42 10.67 -8.46
C ARG A 112 -12.08 10.03 -8.85
N TRP A 113 -11.81 8.81 -8.42
CA TRP A 113 -10.60 8.05 -8.81
C TRP A 113 -10.92 6.71 -9.47
N ALA A 114 -12.17 6.25 -9.44
CA ALA A 114 -12.58 4.98 -10.04
C ALA A 114 -12.19 4.80 -11.53
N PRO A 115 -12.07 5.83 -12.37
CA PRO A 115 -11.57 5.67 -13.73
C PRO A 115 -10.14 5.15 -13.82
N ASP A 116 -9.28 5.50 -12.84
CA ASP A 116 -7.86 5.16 -12.81
C ASP A 116 -7.54 4.05 -11.81
N ILE A 117 -8.18 4.07 -10.64
CA ILE A 117 -7.85 3.20 -9.50
C ILE A 117 -9.08 2.37 -9.11
N ASP A 118 -8.88 1.07 -8.95
CA ASP A 118 -9.83 0.20 -8.26
C ASP A 118 -9.31 -0.15 -6.87
N GLN A 119 -10.20 -0.61 -5.98
CA GLN A 119 -9.83 -0.94 -4.61
C GLN A 119 -10.64 -2.13 -4.08
N VAL A 120 -10.02 -2.87 -3.16
CA VAL A 120 -10.64 -3.96 -2.40
C VAL A 120 -10.24 -3.81 -0.93
N ALA A 121 -11.21 -3.94 -0.03
CA ALA A 121 -10.92 -4.10 1.38
C ALA A 121 -10.59 -5.57 1.68
N VAL A 122 -9.33 -5.84 1.98
CA VAL A 122 -8.88 -7.17 2.41
C VAL A 122 -9.30 -7.38 3.85
N VAL A 123 -10.34 -8.19 4.02
CA VAL A 123 -10.99 -8.47 5.32
C VAL A 123 -10.65 -9.87 5.84
N GLY A 124 -11.11 -10.20 7.05
CA GLY A 124 -10.93 -11.52 7.65
C GLY A 124 -9.74 -11.62 8.58
N HIS A 125 -8.84 -10.64 8.62
CA HIS A 125 -7.78 -10.59 9.62
C HIS A 125 -8.31 -10.04 10.97
N ARG A 126 -7.77 -10.57 12.10
CA ARG A 126 -8.26 -10.24 13.46
C ARG A 126 -8.15 -8.75 13.79
N TRP A 127 -7.09 -8.09 13.34
CA TRP A 127 -6.72 -6.76 13.82
C TRP A 127 -6.86 -5.66 12.80
N LEU A 128 -6.93 -5.96 11.51
CA LEU A 128 -6.99 -4.94 10.47
C LEU A 128 -7.87 -5.35 9.30
N THR A 129 -8.35 -4.34 8.61
CA THR A 129 -8.81 -4.38 7.24
C THR A 129 -7.83 -3.53 6.45
N GLU A 130 -7.28 -4.09 5.38
CA GLU A 130 -6.35 -3.39 4.52
C GLU A 130 -7.01 -3.00 3.20
N LEU A 131 -6.67 -1.84 2.67
CA LEU A 131 -7.09 -1.39 1.35
C LEU A 131 -5.99 -1.77 0.35
N ALA A 132 -6.27 -2.73 -0.50
CA ALA A 132 -5.48 -3.00 -1.70
C ALA A 132 -6.00 -2.14 -2.85
N TYR A 133 -5.10 -1.63 -3.69
CA TYR A 133 -5.45 -0.81 -4.84
C TYR A 133 -4.83 -1.38 -6.12
N VAL A 134 -5.48 -1.16 -7.25
CA VAL A 134 -4.85 -1.35 -8.56
C VAL A 134 -4.96 -0.06 -9.36
N HIS A 135 -3.83 0.41 -9.88
CA HIS A 135 -3.78 1.48 -10.87
C HIS A 135 -3.80 0.85 -12.26
N ARG A 136 -4.95 0.96 -12.93
CA ARG A 136 -5.19 0.27 -14.21
C ARG A 136 -4.24 0.71 -15.32
N PRO A 137 -3.96 2.04 -15.54
CA PRO A 137 -3.10 2.46 -16.64
C PRO A 137 -1.67 1.93 -16.56
N SER A 138 -1.10 1.81 -15.35
CA SER A 138 0.26 1.26 -15.15
C SER A 138 0.26 -0.24 -14.87
N GLN A 139 -0.90 -0.90 -14.79
CA GLN A 139 -1.05 -2.30 -14.42
C GLN A 139 -0.32 -2.63 -13.10
N THR A 140 -0.46 -1.76 -12.11
CA THR A 140 0.26 -1.85 -10.83
C THR A 140 -0.71 -2.12 -9.70
N VAL A 141 -0.54 -3.25 -8.99
CA VAL A 141 -1.21 -3.48 -7.71
C VAL A 141 -0.38 -2.90 -6.57
N ILE A 142 -1.04 -2.27 -5.60
CA ILE A 142 -0.43 -1.62 -4.45
C ILE A 142 -1.01 -2.25 -3.20
N LEU A 143 -0.14 -2.82 -2.39
CA LEU A 143 -0.46 -3.57 -1.17
C LEU A 143 0.15 -2.88 0.05
N GLY A 144 -0.32 -3.20 1.23
CA GLY A 144 0.28 -2.84 2.51
C GLY A 144 0.87 -4.07 3.20
N ASP A 145 0.43 -4.35 4.43
CA ASP A 145 0.93 -5.47 5.25
C ASP A 145 0.57 -6.86 4.70
N VAL A 146 -0.40 -6.97 3.80
CA VAL A 146 -0.70 -8.22 3.08
C VAL A 146 0.30 -8.50 1.96
N GLY A 147 1.17 -7.54 1.61
CA GLY A 147 2.11 -7.64 0.50
C GLY A 147 3.55 -7.33 0.92
N PHE A 148 4.18 -8.13 1.78
CA PHE A 148 5.63 -8.07 1.96
C PHE A 148 6.34 -8.74 0.79
N HIS A 149 7.48 -8.18 0.37
CA HIS A 149 8.38 -8.80 -0.61
C HIS A 149 9.84 -8.44 -0.31
N ILE A 150 10.48 -9.18 0.57
CA ILE A 150 11.88 -8.94 0.95
C ILE A 150 12.82 -9.58 -0.07
N GLY A 151 13.62 -8.79 -0.73
CA GLY A 151 14.53 -9.21 -1.79
C GLY A 151 16.01 -9.19 -1.40
N GLU A 152 16.87 -9.13 -2.43
CA GLU A 152 18.32 -9.21 -2.26
C GLU A 152 18.94 -7.89 -1.80
N GLY A 153 18.30 -6.75 -2.04
CA GLY A 153 18.75 -5.43 -1.59
C GLY A 153 18.66 -5.22 -0.07
N CYS A 154 17.85 -6.04 0.62
CA CYS A 154 17.76 -5.97 2.08
C CYS A 154 18.99 -6.56 2.78
N PRO A 155 19.35 -6.08 3.99
CA PRO A 155 20.44 -6.63 4.81
C PRO A 155 20.32 -8.14 5.05
N LEU A 156 21.45 -8.82 5.22
CA LEU A 156 21.48 -10.28 5.40
C LEU A 156 20.61 -10.74 6.59
N THR A 157 20.61 -10.00 7.70
CA THR A 157 19.78 -10.29 8.88
C THR A 157 18.30 -10.26 8.53
N THR A 158 17.83 -9.22 7.81
CA THR A 158 16.46 -9.10 7.33
C THR A 158 16.11 -10.26 6.40
N ARG A 159 17.01 -10.61 5.47
CA ARG A 159 16.80 -11.73 4.52
C ARG A 159 16.69 -13.09 5.21
N LEU A 160 17.47 -13.33 6.27
CA LEU A 160 17.39 -14.58 7.05
C LEU A 160 16.05 -14.69 7.79
N VAL A 161 15.61 -13.61 8.46
CA VAL A 161 14.32 -13.57 9.13
C VAL A 161 13.17 -13.68 8.13
N ALA A 162 13.26 -12.99 7.00
CA ALA A 162 12.25 -13.04 5.94
C ALA A 162 12.04 -14.45 5.35
N ARG A 163 13.13 -15.28 5.31
CA ARG A 163 13.00 -16.71 4.95
C ARG A 163 12.18 -17.48 5.97
N ALA A 164 12.43 -17.26 7.24
CA ALA A 164 11.67 -17.91 8.33
C ALA A 164 10.21 -17.47 8.32
N LEU A 165 9.94 -16.20 7.99
CA LEU A 165 8.60 -15.60 7.90
C LEU A 165 7.90 -15.84 6.55
N ARG A 166 8.57 -16.51 5.60
CA ARG A 166 8.04 -16.84 4.26
C ARG A 166 7.66 -15.62 3.39
N VAL A 167 8.46 -14.55 3.50
CA VAL A 167 8.33 -13.32 2.69
C VAL A 167 9.61 -12.97 1.94
N TYR A 168 10.61 -13.87 1.93
CA TYR A 168 11.82 -13.71 1.13
C TYR A 168 11.57 -14.18 -0.29
N LYS A 169 11.64 -13.24 -1.24
CA LYS A 169 11.32 -13.46 -2.67
C LYS A 169 9.93 -14.08 -2.90
N GLN A 170 9.02 -13.86 -1.96
CA GLN A 170 7.62 -14.23 -2.04
C GLN A 170 6.77 -13.02 -1.66
N VAL A 171 5.71 -12.75 -2.43
CA VAL A 171 4.73 -11.72 -2.09
C VAL A 171 3.70 -12.30 -1.13
N GLY A 172 3.49 -11.66 0.00
CA GLY A 172 2.43 -12.07 0.92
C GLY A 172 2.66 -11.60 2.34
N PRO A 173 1.71 -11.90 3.22
CA PRO A 173 1.83 -11.57 4.63
C PRO A 173 2.84 -12.48 5.31
N PRO A 174 3.63 -11.97 6.27
CA PRO A 174 4.54 -12.80 7.06
C PRO A 174 3.77 -13.85 7.87
N LEU A 175 4.47 -14.93 8.27
CA LEU A 175 3.85 -16.11 8.87
C LEU A 175 3.02 -15.79 10.13
N GLU A 176 3.51 -14.89 10.99
CA GLU A 176 2.78 -14.48 12.20
C GLU A 176 1.47 -13.76 11.86
N PHE A 177 1.43 -13.04 10.74
CA PHE A 177 0.22 -12.43 10.24
C PHE A 177 -0.79 -13.49 9.76
N ARG A 178 -0.33 -14.51 9.03
CA ARG A 178 -1.17 -15.64 8.57
C ARG A 178 -1.84 -16.36 9.74
N LEU A 179 -1.13 -16.54 10.86
CA LEU A 179 -1.64 -17.19 12.07
C LEU A 179 -2.72 -16.40 12.81
N THR A 180 -2.91 -15.13 12.46
CA THR A 180 -3.90 -14.25 13.08
C THR A 180 -5.09 -13.93 12.19
N ILE A 181 -5.24 -14.62 11.06
CA ILE A 181 -6.44 -14.59 10.24
C ILE A 181 -7.58 -15.22 11.03
N ALA A 182 -8.65 -14.46 11.24
CA ALA A 182 -9.81 -14.87 12.03
C ALA A 182 -10.93 -15.49 11.19
N ASN A 183 -11.04 -15.08 9.93
CA ASN A 183 -12.00 -15.61 8.96
C ASN A 183 -11.27 -15.86 7.63
N GLU A 184 -10.76 -17.09 7.46
CA GLU A 184 -10.01 -17.50 6.28
C GLU A 184 -10.82 -17.39 5.00
N GLN A 185 -12.10 -17.73 5.03
CA GLN A 185 -12.97 -17.67 3.85
C GLN A 185 -13.12 -16.23 3.33
N SER A 186 -13.33 -15.27 4.23
CA SER A 186 -13.42 -13.85 3.87
C SER A 186 -12.08 -13.33 3.37
N PHE A 187 -10.97 -13.71 4.02
CA PHE A 187 -9.64 -13.31 3.61
C PHE A 187 -9.28 -13.88 2.23
N ARG A 188 -9.55 -15.17 2.01
CA ARG A 188 -9.37 -15.85 0.71
C ARG A 188 -10.15 -15.14 -0.41
N ARG A 189 -11.43 -14.81 -0.17
CA ARG A 189 -12.25 -14.09 -1.15
C ARG A 189 -11.64 -12.74 -1.50
N SER A 190 -11.22 -11.95 -0.51
CA SER A 190 -10.58 -10.65 -0.78
C SER A 190 -9.31 -10.79 -1.61
N ILE A 191 -8.48 -11.84 -1.37
CA ILE A 191 -7.30 -12.09 -2.20
C ILE A 191 -7.67 -12.55 -3.61
N GLN A 192 -8.74 -13.33 -3.77
CA GLN A 192 -9.27 -13.69 -5.09
C GLN A 192 -9.78 -12.46 -5.85
N ASP A 193 -10.42 -11.50 -5.16
CA ASP A 193 -10.86 -10.24 -5.76
C ASP A 193 -9.67 -9.40 -6.22
N VAL A 194 -8.58 -9.32 -5.45
CA VAL A 194 -7.30 -8.70 -5.88
C VAL A 194 -6.74 -9.41 -7.12
N LEU A 195 -6.73 -10.75 -7.13
CA LEU A 195 -6.22 -11.54 -8.24
C LEU A 195 -7.13 -11.48 -9.49
N ALA A 196 -8.39 -11.06 -9.35
CA ALA A 196 -9.27 -10.83 -10.49
C ALA A 196 -8.87 -9.60 -11.32
N TRP A 197 -8.08 -8.68 -10.75
CA TRP A 197 -7.55 -7.54 -11.50
C TRP A 197 -6.46 -7.95 -12.50
N GLU A 198 -6.31 -7.16 -13.56
CA GLU A 198 -5.20 -7.27 -14.49
C GLU A 198 -4.04 -6.37 -14.03
N PHE A 199 -2.92 -6.98 -13.63
CA PHE A 199 -1.70 -6.28 -13.23
C PHE A 199 -0.45 -7.12 -13.53
N ASP A 200 0.66 -6.45 -13.74
CA ASP A 200 1.97 -7.08 -13.96
C ASP A 200 3.01 -6.61 -12.93
N ARG A 201 2.80 -5.44 -12.33
CA ARG A 201 3.66 -4.88 -11.28
C ARG A 201 3.02 -5.00 -9.91
N VAL A 202 3.86 -5.20 -8.87
CA VAL A 202 3.46 -5.14 -7.46
C VAL A 202 4.30 -4.12 -6.72
N VAL A 203 3.64 -3.15 -6.11
CA VAL A 203 4.22 -2.30 -5.07
C VAL A 203 3.81 -2.89 -3.72
N PRO A 204 4.74 -3.53 -2.99
CA PRO A 204 4.45 -4.09 -1.68
C PRO A 204 4.44 -2.99 -0.61
N GLY A 205 3.88 -3.29 0.57
CA GLY A 205 3.99 -2.39 1.73
C GLY A 205 5.43 -2.28 2.24
N HIS A 206 6.19 -3.37 2.12
CA HIS A 206 7.56 -3.49 2.61
C HIS A 206 8.42 -4.32 1.67
N GLY A 207 9.69 -3.93 1.51
CA GLY A 207 10.67 -4.61 0.68
C GLY A 207 10.78 -4.01 -0.72
N GLU A 208 10.87 -4.84 -1.74
CA GLU A 208 11.22 -4.45 -3.11
C GLU A 208 10.02 -4.55 -4.06
N VAL A 209 9.89 -3.58 -4.95
CA VAL A 209 8.89 -3.59 -6.03
C VAL A 209 9.16 -4.75 -7.00
N ILE A 210 8.12 -5.40 -7.47
CA ILE A 210 8.17 -6.37 -8.58
C ILE A 210 7.73 -5.65 -9.84
N GLU A 211 8.64 -5.50 -10.79
CA GLU A 211 8.39 -4.75 -12.03
C GLU A 211 7.56 -5.50 -13.04
N THR A 212 7.72 -6.83 -13.11
CA THR A 212 7.03 -7.70 -14.06
C THR A 212 6.74 -9.08 -13.44
N GLY A 213 5.69 -9.76 -13.93
CA GLY A 213 5.27 -11.06 -13.40
C GLY A 213 4.57 -10.97 -12.04
N GLY A 214 4.12 -9.79 -11.66
CA GLY A 214 3.54 -9.52 -10.35
C GLY A 214 2.31 -10.36 -10.02
N LYS A 215 1.40 -10.56 -10.99
CA LYS A 215 0.20 -11.39 -10.77
C LYS A 215 0.58 -12.83 -10.41
N ARG A 216 1.57 -13.39 -11.11
CA ARG A 216 2.10 -14.71 -10.79
C ARG A 216 2.78 -14.75 -9.42
N ALA A 217 3.56 -13.73 -9.08
CA ALA A 217 4.22 -13.64 -7.78
C ALA A 217 3.23 -13.59 -6.62
N VAL A 218 2.12 -12.85 -6.76
CA VAL A 218 1.03 -12.84 -5.76
C VAL A 218 0.35 -14.21 -5.69
N LEU A 219 0.03 -14.82 -6.83
CA LEU A 219 -0.58 -16.15 -6.86
C LEU A 219 0.30 -17.19 -6.14
N GLU A 220 1.60 -17.25 -6.45
CA GLU A 220 2.57 -18.15 -5.81
C GLU A 220 2.73 -17.86 -4.30
N GLY A 221 2.71 -16.58 -3.90
CA GLY A 221 2.83 -16.18 -2.50
C GLY A 221 1.61 -16.52 -1.64
N TYR A 222 0.46 -16.73 -2.27
CA TYR A 222 -0.81 -17.07 -1.64
C TYR A 222 -1.29 -18.50 -1.92
N ASP A 223 -0.42 -19.39 -2.48
CA ASP A 223 -0.74 -20.79 -2.75
C ASP A 223 -1.23 -21.57 -1.52
N TRP A 224 -0.75 -21.18 -0.33
CA TRP A 224 -1.15 -21.74 0.97
C TRP A 224 -2.61 -21.43 1.34
N LEU A 225 -3.22 -20.42 0.73
CA LEU A 225 -4.58 -19.92 1.03
C LEU A 225 -5.58 -20.32 -0.08
N LEU A 226 -5.16 -20.30 -1.34
CA LEU A 226 -6.02 -20.48 -2.53
C LEU A 226 -6.31 -21.92 -2.82
#